data_f26f283f7d2d1b61de99d7bf0c755917
#
_entry.id   f26f283f7d2d1b61de99d7bf0c755917
#
_cell.length_a   1.000
_cell.length_b   1.000
_cell.length_c   1.000
_cell.angle_alpha   90.00
_cell.angle_beta   90.00
_cell.angle_gamma   90.00
#
_symmetry.space_group_name_H-M   'P 1'
#
loop_
_entity.id
_entity.type
_entity.pdbx_description
1 polymer ?
#
loop_
_entity_poly.entity_id
_entity_poly.type
_entity_poly.pdbx_seq_one_letter_code
_entity_poly.pdbx_strand_id
1 'polypeptide(L)'
;MGKLAMYGGTPVFRVEDLPRELYKWPIVNDAMLKAQADVLETGNMSGTNISRQFEEKFAEWHGVKYALSHSSGTASLISAMYGVGLGPGDEVICPSVTYWASCTGALSLGASVVFCDICEKDLQIDPASFEAHITPRTKAVIVVHYLSHPADMDAIMAIARKHGIKVIEDVSHAQGGHYKGRMLGTIGDVAGISLMSGKSFAIGEGGMMITNDPEIYRRAIRFGHYDRIKEVYSPEEYKDTNLLPFGGVKFRMHQVSAAIGLEQLKKYEAEIAEIDAAMKYFWNGIKDIKGFRMIYPEDPGSDKAGWYASRFGYDPEVFDGIDNITFATALDKEAPGLAVSCNFPLHLSSLFYDVDVYGHGMPTAARYLPPGTDLRKLTGELPVSMKINQRILGEPAFKKFMPEWVDRYIEAVHKVAENYKELHAEKKKEPNLGGIALTHRKN
;
A
#
# COMPACT_ATOMS: atom_id res chain seq x y z
N MET A 1 -26.31 -18.73 24.82
CA MET A 1 -25.77 -17.99 23.67
C MET A 1 -26.55 -18.36 22.43
N GLY A 2 -26.81 -17.43 21.53
CA GLY A 2 -27.65 -17.70 20.36
C GLY A 2 -26.87 -18.42 19.26
N LYS A 3 -27.57 -19.22 18.47
CA LYS A 3 -27.06 -19.89 17.27
C LYS A 3 -26.41 -18.89 16.31
N LEU A 4 -25.29 -19.28 15.67
CA LEU A 4 -24.62 -18.44 14.68
C LEU A 4 -25.55 -18.09 13.48
N ALA A 5 -25.47 -16.86 13.00
CA ALA A 5 -26.30 -16.36 11.89
C ALA A 5 -26.15 -17.20 10.61
N MET A 6 -24.94 -17.68 10.32
CA MET A 6 -24.68 -18.55 9.17
C MET A 6 -25.46 -19.87 9.22
N TYR A 7 -25.95 -20.30 10.39
CA TYR A 7 -26.77 -21.49 10.60
C TYR A 7 -28.23 -21.17 10.97
N GLY A 8 -28.70 -19.95 10.67
CA GLY A 8 -30.08 -19.51 10.87
C GLY A 8 -30.35 -18.87 12.24
N GLY A 9 -29.31 -18.45 12.96
CA GLY A 9 -29.43 -17.55 14.11
C GLY A 9 -29.70 -16.10 13.67
N THR A 10 -29.92 -15.20 14.65
CA THR A 10 -30.06 -13.77 14.40
C THR A 10 -28.68 -13.12 14.35
N PRO A 11 -28.32 -12.38 13.28
CA PRO A 11 -27.07 -11.63 13.24
C PRO A 11 -27.04 -10.54 14.32
N VAL A 12 -25.86 -10.10 14.72
CA VAL A 12 -25.71 -8.97 15.66
C VAL A 12 -26.27 -7.69 15.05
N PHE A 13 -25.99 -7.48 13.76
CA PHE A 13 -26.62 -6.43 12.94
C PHE A 13 -26.50 -6.74 11.44
N ARG A 14 -27.21 -6.00 10.62
CA ARG A 14 -27.22 -6.15 9.16
C ARG A 14 -26.62 -4.92 8.48
N VAL A 15 -26.31 -5.05 7.18
CA VAL A 15 -25.76 -3.94 6.36
C VAL A 15 -26.69 -2.71 6.38
N GLU A 16 -28.00 -2.93 6.31
CA GLU A 16 -29.01 -1.89 6.31
C GLU A 16 -29.09 -1.10 7.64
N ASP A 17 -28.58 -1.67 8.73
CA ASP A 17 -28.56 -1.01 10.04
C ASP A 17 -27.39 -0.03 10.19
N LEU A 18 -26.34 -0.16 9.35
CA LEU A 18 -25.10 0.59 9.47
C LEU A 18 -25.28 2.07 9.14
N PRO A 19 -24.84 3.00 10.02
CA PRO A 19 -24.80 4.39 9.67
C PRO A 19 -23.77 4.63 8.56
N ARG A 20 -24.19 5.39 7.54
CA ARG A 20 -23.34 5.69 6.39
C ARG A 20 -22.02 6.34 6.80
N GLU A 21 -22.03 7.15 7.84
CA GLU A 21 -20.89 7.90 8.35
C GLU A 21 -19.76 7.00 8.84
N LEU A 22 -20.10 5.81 9.36
CA LEU A 22 -19.11 4.86 9.90
C LEU A 22 -18.06 4.43 8.85
N TYR A 23 -18.46 4.35 7.58
CA TYR A 23 -17.62 3.88 6.48
C TYR A 23 -17.52 4.84 5.29
N LYS A 24 -18.21 6.00 5.36
CA LYS A 24 -18.15 6.98 4.28
C LYS A 24 -16.74 7.54 4.15
N TRP A 25 -16.14 7.32 2.99
CA TRP A 25 -14.81 7.82 2.70
C TRP A 25 -14.63 8.13 1.20
N PRO A 26 -13.91 9.18 0.82
CA PRO A 26 -13.44 10.28 1.67
C PRO A 26 -14.57 11.12 2.26
N ILE A 27 -14.30 11.83 3.36
CA ILE A 27 -15.25 12.75 3.95
C ILE A 27 -15.17 14.08 3.18
N VAL A 28 -16.12 14.29 2.28
CA VAL A 28 -16.20 15.51 1.47
C VAL A 28 -16.94 16.60 2.26
N ASN A 29 -16.39 17.81 2.29
CA ASN A 29 -16.96 19.00 2.90
C ASN A 29 -17.14 20.12 1.87
N ASP A 30 -17.81 21.22 2.27
CA ASP A 30 -18.10 22.37 1.42
C ASP A 30 -16.83 23.05 0.89
N ALA A 31 -15.74 23.06 1.67
CA ALA A 31 -14.47 23.63 1.22
C ALA A 31 -13.87 22.85 0.05
N MET A 32 -13.94 21.50 0.08
CA MET A 32 -13.53 20.65 -1.04
C MET A 32 -14.41 20.87 -2.27
N LEU A 33 -15.74 20.97 -2.08
CA LEU A 33 -16.67 21.23 -3.18
C LEU A 33 -16.38 22.58 -3.83
N LYS A 34 -16.17 23.61 -3.01
CA LYS A 34 -15.80 24.96 -3.49
C LYS A 34 -14.46 24.95 -4.21
N ALA A 35 -13.43 24.32 -3.67
CA ALA A 35 -12.11 24.27 -4.28
C ALA A 35 -12.14 23.61 -5.69
N GLN A 36 -12.98 22.58 -5.87
CA GLN A 36 -13.20 21.97 -7.19
C GLN A 36 -13.94 22.91 -8.15
N ALA A 37 -15.02 23.57 -7.66
CA ALA A 37 -15.81 24.50 -8.45
C ALA A 37 -14.90 25.66 -8.98
N ASP A 38 -14.06 26.24 -8.12
CA ASP A 38 -13.14 27.31 -8.47
C ASP A 38 -12.18 26.89 -9.61
N VAL A 39 -11.70 25.63 -9.62
CA VAL A 39 -10.88 25.10 -10.73
C VAL A 39 -11.67 24.99 -12.02
N LEU A 40 -12.91 24.50 -11.94
CA LEU A 40 -13.77 24.31 -13.12
C LEU A 40 -14.19 25.65 -13.72
N GLU A 41 -14.56 26.63 -12.90
CA GLU A 41 -14.96 27.98 -13.34
C GLU A 41 -13.84 28.70 -14.08
N THR A 42 -12.59 28.54 -13.65
CA THR A 42 -11.43 29.14 -14.32
C THR A 42 -11.04 28.43 -15.62
N GLY A 43 -11.54 27.21 -15.84
CA GLY A 43 -11.14 26.34 -16.95
C GLY A 43 -9.69 25.85 -16.89
N ASN A 44 -8.95 26.15 -15.82
CA ASN A 44 -7.52 25.83 -15.68
C ASN A 44 -7.31 24.40 -15.13
N MET A 45 -7.93 23.42 -15.76
CA MET A 45 -7.86 22.02 -15.32
C MET A 45 -6.53 21.33 -15.60
N SER A 46 -5.76 21.81 -16.58
CA SER A 46 -4.48 21.23 -17.02
C SER A 46 -3.25 22.06 -16.66
N GLY A 47 -3.40 23.12 -15.89
CA GLY A 47 -2.29 23.93 -15.36
C GLY A 47 -1.44 23.16 -14.34
N THR A 48 -0.53 23.85 -13.68
CA THR A 48 0.32 23.27 -12.62
C THR A 48 0.38 24.14 -11.36
N ASN A 49 -0.32 25.25 -11.32
CA ASN A 49 -0.27 26.19 -10.19
C ASN A 49 -0.84 25.59 -8.89
N ILE A 50 -1.97 24.86 -8.97
CA ILE A 50 -2.60 24.25 -7.78
C ILE A 50 -1.83 22.99 -7.38
N SER A 51 -1.42 22.16 -8.35
CA SER A 51 -0.62 20.98 -8.05
C SER A 51 0.73 21.34 -7.41
N ARG A 52 1.37 22.46 -7.81
CA ARG A 52 2.58 22.97 -7.15
C ARG A 52 2.33 23.42 -5.71
N GLN A 53 1.26 24.14 -5.46
CA GLN A 53 0.87 24.49 -4.09
C GLN A 53 0.65 23.24 -3.23
N PHE A 54 0.02 22.21 -3.81
CA PHE A 54 -0.16 20.93 -3.12
C PHE A 54 1.18 20.23 -2.86
N GLU A 55 2.10 20.22 -3.83
CA GLU A 55 3.47 19.71 -3.66
C GLU A 55 4.22 20.43 -2.53
N GLU A 56 4.19 21.75 -2.50
CA GLU A 56 4.82 22.57 -1.45
C GLU A 56 4.25 22.24 -0.07
N LYS A 57 2.92 22.21 0.08
CA LYS A 57 2.27 21.88 1.34
C LYS A 57 2.48 20.42 1.77
N PHE A 58 2.54 19.51 0.81
CA PHE A 58 2.81 18.10 1.07
C PHE A 58 4.27 17.88 1.51
N ALA A 59 5.21 18.58 0.89
CA ALA A 59 6.61 18.58 1.29
C ALA A 59 6.81 19.17 2.70
N GLU A 60 6.15 20.30 3.00
CA GLU A 60 6.14 20.89 4.36
C GLU A 60 5.61 19.89 5.39
N TRP A 61 4.49 19.23 5.09
CA TRP A 61 3.87 18.26 5.99
C TRP A 61 4.78 17.06 6.30
N HIS A 62 5.50 16.55 5.27
CA HIS A 62 6.44 15.43 5.45
C HIS A 62 7.82 15.88 5.96
N GLY A 63 8.14 17.17 5.97
CA GLY A 63 9.47 17.67 6.32
C GLY A 63 10.56 17.29 5.32
N VAL A 64 10.22 17.20 4.03
CA VAL A 64 11.15 16.88 2.93
C VAL A 64 11.37 18.08 2.02
N LYS A 65 12.45 18.05 1.22
CA LYS A 65 12.80 19.15 0.31
C LYS A 65 11.94 19.17 -0.95
N TYR A 66 11.55 18.00 -1.45
CA TYR A 66 10.88 17.87 -2.75
C TYR A 66 9.68 16.94 -2.65
N ALA A 67 8.56 17.41 -3.19
CA ALA A 67 7.41 16.60 -3.54
C ALA A 67 7.07 16.83 -5.01
N LEU A 68 6.65 15.80 -5.72
CA LEU A 68 6.24 15.85 -7.11
C LEU A 68 4.94 15.10 -7.28
N SER A 69 3.90 15.80 -7.70
CA SER A 69 2.57 15.23 -7.86
C SER A 69 2.43 14.44 -9.15
N HIS A 70 1.77 13.29 -9.07
CA HIS A 70 1.59 12.35 -10.15
C HIS A 70 0.11 12.02 -10.37
N SER A 71 -0.23 11.52 -11.55
CA SER A 71 -1.59 11.09 -11.91
C SER A 71 -2.09 9.86 -11.14
N SER A 72 -1.20 9.09 -10.53
CA SER A 72 -1.51 7.92 -9.69
C SER A 72 -0.33 7.52 -8.80
N GLY A 73 -0.57 6.68 -7.79
CA GLY A 73 0.49 6.07 -7.00
C GLY A 73 1.44 5.21 -7.84
N THR A 74 0.93 4.48 -8.81
CA THR A 74 1.75 3.71 -9.75
C THR A 74 2.72 4.61 -10.51
N ALA A 75 2.25 5.75 -10.99
CA ALA A 75 3.10 6.73 -11.69
C ALA A 75 4.19 7.31 -10.76
N SER A 76 3.88 7.57 -9.49
CA SER A 76 4.87 8.05 -8.52
C SER A 76 5.95 7.00 -8.21
N LEU A 77 5.56 5.72 -8.10
CA LEU A 77 6.50 4.61 -7.89
C LEU A 77 7.40 4.37 -9.10
N ILE A 78 6.87 4.39 -10.33
CA ILE A 78 7.70 4.29 -11.55
C ILE A 78 8.68 5.46 -11.63
N SER A 79 8.24 6.69 -11.33
CA SER A 79 9.12 7.87 -11.27
C SER A 79 10.20 7.71 -10.20
N ALA A 80 9.87 7.18 -9.03
CA ALA A 80 10.84 6.88 -7.98
C ALA A 80 11.88 5.85 -8.43
N MET A 81 11.45 4.75 -9.07
CA MET A 81 12.33 3.73 -9.63
C MET A 81 13.28 4.32 -10.68
N TYR A 82 12.76 5.11 -11.62
CA TYR A 82 13.60 5.81 -12.61
C TYR A 82 14.52 6.81 -11.92
N GLY A 83 14.03 7.52 -10.92
CA GLY A 83 14.78 8.53 -10.15
C GLY A 83 16.04 7.94 -9.51
N VAL A 84 15.95 6.78 -8.88
CA VAL A 84 17.10 6.07 -8.25
C VAL A 84 18.02 5.42 -9.29
N GLY A 85 17.70 5.50 -10.57
CA GLY A 85 18.54 5.01 -11.67
C GLY A 85 18.28 3.54 -12.05
N LEU A 86 17.12 2.99 -11.69
CA LEU A 86 16.72 1.65 -12.13
C LEU A 86 16.50 1.64 -13.65
N GLY A 87 17.05 0.64 -14.35
CA GLY A 87 16.99 0.53 -15.79
C GLY A 87 17.27 -0.88 -16.32
N PRO A 88 17.52 -1.00 -17.64
CA PRO A 88 17.74 -2.29 -18.30
C PRO A 88 18.90 -3.08 -17.68
N GLY A 89 18.63 -4.33 -17.29
CA GLY A 89 19.61 -5.25 -16.70
C GLY A 89 19.79 -5.12 -15.19
N ASP A 90 19.19 -4.10 -14.57
CA ASP A 90 19.15 -3.98 -13.11
C ASP A 90 18.08 -4.90 -12.50
N GLU A 91 18.21 -5.15 -11.20
CA GLU A 91 17.23 -5.85 -10.38
C GLU A 91 16.72 -4.94 -9.26
N VAL A 92 15.43 -5.07 -8.98
CA VAL A 92 14.80 -4.49 -7.77
C VAL A 92 14.25 -5.59 -6.90
N ILE A 93 14.54 -5.54 -5.60
CA ILE A 93 13.97 -6.47 -4.62
C ILE A 93 12.64 -5.91 -4.13
N CYS A 94 11.62 -6.77 -4.01
CA CYS A 94 10.28 -6.41 -3.54
C CYS A 94 9.72 -7.51 -2.65
N PRO A 95 9.03 -7.21 -1.54
CA PRO A 95 8.31 -8.21 -0.77
C PRO A 95 7.22 -8.86 -1.65
N SER A 96 7.06 -10.18 -1.51
CA SER A 96 6.15 -10.92 -2.39
C SER A 96 4.67 -10.61 -2.13
N VAL A 97 4.29 -10.31 -0.89
CA VAL A 97 2.90 -10.00 -0.54
C VAL A 97 2.70 -8.49 -0.51
N THR A 98 2.32 -7.94 -1.64
CA THR A 98 1.97 -6.53 -1.81
C THR A 98 1.03 -6.34 -2.99
N TYR A 99 0.58 -5.10 -3.21
CA TYR A 99 -0.13 -4.74 -4.42
C TYR A 99 0.85 -4.71 -5.61
N TRP A 100 0.43 -5.23 -6.76
CA TRP A 100 1.31 -5.37 -7.93
C TRP A 100 1.97 -4.06 -8.38
N ALA A 101 1.31 -2.92 -8.19
CA ALA A 101 1.85 -1.62 -8.61
C ALA A 101 3.11 -1.21 -7.86
N SER A 102 3.41 -1.81 -6.71
CA SER A 102 4.66 -1.56 -5.99
C SER A 102 5.89 -1.89 -6.86
N CYS A 103 5.84 -2.92 -7.71
CA CYS A 103 7.02 -3.40 -8.43
C CYS A 103 6.87 -3.60 -9.95
N THR A 104 5.65 -3.73 -10.50
CA THR A 104 5.49 -4.00 -11.94
C THR A 104 6.07 -2.90 -12.84
N GLY A 105 6.15 -1.67 -12.34
CA GLY A 105 6.78 -0.56 -13.05
C GLY A 105 8.24 -0.82 -13.44
N ALA A 106 8.96 -1.68 -12.71
CA ALA A 106 10.31 -2.09 -13.04
C ALA A 106 10.41 -2.74 -14.43
N LEU A 107 9.42 -3.57 -14.80
CA LEU A 107 9.37 -4.21 -16.13
C LEU A 107 9.31 -3.18 -17.26
N SER A 108 8.57 -2.08 -17.06
CA SER A 108 8.48 -0.98 -18.04
C SER A 108 9.80 -0.21 -18.17
N LEU A 109 10.67 -0.26 -17.17
CA LEU A 109 12.01 0.32 -17.19
C LEU A 109 13.08 -0.66 -17.71
N GLY A 110 12.70 -1.90 -18.06
CA GLY A 110 13.63 -2.95 -18.49
C GLY A 110 14.39 -3.64 -17.36
N ALA A 111 14.00 -3.39 -16.12
CA ALA A 111 14.55 -4.03 -14.94
C ALA A 111 13.75 -5.29 -14.57
N SER A 112 14.37 -6.15 -13.77
CA SER A 112 13.74 -7.38 -13.26
C SER A 112 13.35 -7.23 -11.80
N VAL A 113 12.33 -7.99 -11.37
CA VAL A 113 11.92 -8.05 -9.97
C VAL A 113 12.39 -9.37 -9.36
N VAL A 114 13.11 -9.29 -8.24
CA VAL A 114 13.45 -10.43 -7.39
C VAL A 114 12.61 -10.31 -6.12
N PHE A 115 11.87 -11.34 -5.79
CA PHE A 115 11.02 -11.30 -4.61
C PHE A 115 11.74 -11.83 -3.37
N CYS A 116 11.43 -11.23 -2.22
CA CYS A 116 11.84 -11.70 -0.90
C CYS A 116 10.62 -11.99 -0.03
N ASP A 117 10.82 -12.72 1.06
CA ASP A 117 9.75 -13.08 1.99
C ASP A 117 9.38 -11.92 2.92
N ILE A 118 8.33 -12.11 3.67
CA ILE A 118 7.81 -11.20 4.66
C ILE A 118 7.91 -11.79 6.06
N CYS A 119 7.86 -10.96 7.09
CA CYS A 119 7.74 -11.39 8.48
C CYS A 119 6.28 -11.77 8.80
N GLU A 120 6.08 -12.92 9.45
CA GLU A 120 4.74 -13.37 9.85
C GLU A 120 4.11 -12.46 10.91
N LYS A 121 4.95 -11.85 11.78
CA LYS A 121 4.47 -11.03 12.90
C LYS A 121 3.76 -9.74 12.47
N ASP A 122 4.20 -9.12 11.36
CA ASP A 122 3.78 -7.77 10.95
C ASP A 122 3.46 -7.64 9.46
N LEU A 123 3.73 -8.66 8.66
CA LEU A 123 3.56 -8.73 7.20
C LEU A 123 4.47 -7.75 6.42
N GLN A 124 5.50 -7.24 7.06
CA GLN A 124 6.46 -6.37 6.41
C GLN A 124 7.57 -7.18 5.75
N ILE A 125 8.33 -6.55 4.86
CA ILE A 125 9.52 -7.17 4.26
C ILE A 125 10.43 -7.73 5.36
N ASP A 126 10.87 -8.99 5.21
CA ASP A 126 11.85 -9.60 6.12
C ASP A 126 13.27 -9.11 5.77
N PRO A 127 13.95 -8.37 6.67
CA PRO A 127 15.30 -7.88 6.42
C PRO A 127 16.32 -8.99 6.11
N ALA A 128 16.19 -10.15 6.75
CA ALA A 128 17.09 -11.29 6.49
C ALA A 128 16.85 -11.87 5.10
N SER A 129 15.59 -12.02 4.70
CA SER A 129 15.24 -12.44 3.35
C SER A 129 15.67 -11.39 2.32
N PHE A 130 15.48 -10.10 2.59
CA PHE A 130 15.98 -9.02 1.72
C PHE A 130 17.49 -9.17 1.48
N GLU A 131 18.30 -9.29 2.54
CA GLU A 131 19.75 -9.39 2.41
C GLU A 131 20.18 -10.65 1.63
N ALA A 132 19.52 -11.78 1.84
CA ALA A 132 19.79 -13.04 1.17
C ALA A 132 19.52 -13.02 -0.35
N HIS A 133 18.65 -12.11 -0.81
CA HIS A 133 18.29 -12.00 -2.23
C HIS A 133 19.10 -10.94 -3.00
N ILE A 134 20.06 -10.29 -2.35
CA ILE A 134 20.93 -9.30 -3.00
C ILE A 134 21.87 -9.97 -3.99
N THR A 135 21.91 -9.46 -5.21
CA THR A 135 22.83 -9.85 -6.28
C THR A 135 23.69 -8.65 -6.70
N PRO A 136 24.74 -8.86 -7.50
CA PRO A 136 25.51 -7.74 -8.08
C PRO A 136 24.71 -6.80 -8.98
N ARG A 137 23.50 -7.17 -9.41
CA ARG A 137 22.59 -6.35 -10.23
C ARG A 137 21.51 -5.64 -9.41
N THR A 138 21.41 -5.92 -8.13
CA THR A 138 20.43 -5.28 -7.26
C THR A 138 20.73 -3.79 -7.14
N LYS A 139 19.87 -2.97 -7.72
CA LYS A 139 19.97 -1.51 -7.72
C LYS A 139 19.19 -0.87 -6.59
N ALA A 140 18.02 -1.42 -6.29
CA ALA A 140 17.12 -0.87 -5.28
C ALA A 140 16.33 -1.97 -4.56
N VAL A 141 15.79 -1.62 -3.39
CA VAL A 141 14.74 -2.37 -2.69
C VAL A 141 13.50 -1.50 -2.57
N ILE A 142 12.33 -2.11 -2.77
CA ILE A 142 11.04 -1.49 -2.51
C ILE A 142 10.57 -1.95 -1.13
N VAL A 143 10.39 -1.00 -0.24
CA VAL A 143 9.89 -1.24 1.11
C VAL A 143 8.44 -0.75 1.15
N VAL A 144 7.52 -1.69 1.21
CA VAL A 144 6.10 -1.37 1.33
C VAL A 144 5.74 -1.34 2.81
N HIS A 145 5.16 -0.23 3.28
CA HIS A 145 4.58 -0.15 4.61
C HIS A 145 3.17 -0.76 4.57
N TYR A 146 3.16 -2.10 4.47
CA TYR A 146 1.97 -2.86 4.11
C TYR A 146 0.93 -2.85 5.21
N LEU A 147 -0.34 -2.68 4.84
CA LEU A 147 -1.48 -2.59 5.77
C LEU A 147 -1.32 -1.51 6.85
N SER A 148 -0.71 -0.40 6.47
CA SER A 148 -0.39 0.76 7.34
C SER A 148 0.65 0.47 8.44
N HIS A 149 1.24 -0.73 8.48
CA HIS A 149 2.27 -1.04 9.46
C HIS A 149 3.65 -0.60 8.94
N PRO A 150 4.47 0.11 9.71
CA PRO A 150 5.82 0.46 9.30
C PRO A 150 6.71 -0.79 9.22
N ALA A 151 7.54 -0.88 8.18
CA ALA A 151 8.61 -1.88 8.10
C ALA A 151 9.76 -1.53 9.06
N ASP A 152 10.61 -2.50 9.40
CA ASP A 152 11.84 -2.27 10.18
C ASP A 152 12.87 -1.49 9.36
N MET A 153 12.68 -0.18 9.31
CA MET A 153 13.51 0.71 8.49
C MET A 153 14.96 0.79 8.99
N ASP A 154 15.22 0.56 10.28
CA ASP A 154 16.60 0.61 10.79
C ASP A 154 17.40 -0.58 10.25
N ALA A 155 16.86 -1.80 10.28
CA ALA A 155 17.49 -2.98 9.73
C ALA A 155 17.66 -2.88 8.20
N ILE A 156 16.59 -2.47 7.50
CA ILE A 156 16.60 -2.34 6.03
C ILE A 156 17.63 -1.30 5.57
N MET A 157 17.67 -0.12 6.20
CA MET A 157 18.62 0.93 5.87
C MET A 157 20.08 0.53 6.17
N ALA A 158 20.31 -0.26 7.23
CA ALA A 158 21.64 -0.78 7.53
C ALA A 158 22.13 -1.72 6.42
N ILE A 159 21.28 -2.66 5.98
CA ILE A 159 21.59 -3.58 4.89
C ILE A 159 21.79 -2.82 3.56
N ALA A 160 20.88 -1.93 3.22
CA ALA A 160 20.96 -1.14 1.99
C ALA A 160 22.25 -0.33 1.89
N ARG A 161 22.65 0.33 2.98
CA ARG A 161 23.94 1.07 3.06
C ARG A 161 25.15 0.16 2.91
N LYS A 162 25.14 -1.00 3.57
CA LYS A 162 26.23 -2.02 3.47
C LYS A 162 26.48 -2.46 2.03
N HIS A 163 25.40 -2.58 1.24
CA HIS A 163 25.47 -3.09 -0.13
C HIS A 163 25.37 -1.99 -1.20
N GLY A 164 25.26 -0.72 -0.83
CA GLY A 164 25.15 0.40 -1.77
C GLY A 164 23.85 0.42 -2.56
N ILE A 165 22.75 -0.11 -1.98
CA ILE A 165 21.43 -0.27 -2.60
C ILE A 165 20.55 0.93 -2.23
N LYS A 166 19.77 1.43 -3.19
CA LYS A 166 18.78 2.48 -2.99
C LYS A 166 17.50 1.94 -2.34
N VAL A 167 16.88 2.72 -1.46
CA VAL A 167 15.63 2.37 -0.77
C VAL A 167 14.48 3.22 -1.28
N ILE A 168 13.47 2.58 -1.85
CA ILE A 168 12.20 3.18 -2.30
C ILE A 168 11.12 2.79 -1.30
N GLU A 169 10.57 3.76 -0.57
CA GLU A 169 9.42 3.50 0.31
C GLU A 169 8.11 3.57 -0.50
N ASP A 170 7.28 2.53 -0.43
CA ASP A 170 5.89 2.58 -0.88
C ASP A 170 4.98 2.87 0.32
N VAL A 171 4.56 4.13 0.46
CA VAL A 171 3.74 4.62 1.56
C VAL A 171 2.25 4.62 1.21
N SER A 172 1.87 3.95 0.11
CA SER A 172 0.48 3.96 -0.39
C SER A 172 -0.55 3.39 0.59
N HIS A 173 -0.14 2.68 1.62
CA HIS A 173 -1.03 2.17 2.69
C HIS A 173 -0.88 2.96 4.00
N ALA A 174 0.16 3.77 4.17
CA ALA A 174 0.58 4.30 5.47
C ALA A 174 0.83 5.82 5.46
N GLN A 175 0.03 6.58 4.70
CA GLN A 175 0.14 8.03 4.61
C GLN A 175 0.05 8.66 6.02
N GLY A 176 1.06 9.46 6.40
CA GLY A 176 1.12 10.12 7.69
C GLY A 176 1.49 9.20 8.86
N GLY A 177 1.87 7.93 8.61
CA GLY A 177 2.36 7.01 9.62
C GLY A 177 3.80 7.29 10.02
N HIS A 178 4.23 6.74 11.15
CA HIS A 178 5.56 6.95 11.71
C HIS A 178 6.26 5.64 12.03
N TYR A 179 7.58 5.67 11.89
CA TYR A 179 8.52 4.69 12.41
C TYR A 179 9.49 5.35 13.38
N LYS A 180 9.38 5.03 14.68
CA LYS A 180 10.20 5.60 15.76
C LYS A 180 10.26 7.14 15.70
N GLY A 181 9.11 7.79 15.52
CA GLY A 181 8.94 9.24 15.43
C GLY A 181 9.34 9.88 14.10
N ARG A 182 9.80 9.10 13.12
CA ARG A 182 10.10 9.59 11.76
C ARG A 182 8.92 9.27 10.85
N MET A 183 8.42 10.27 10.11
CA MET A 183 7.33 10.06 9.16
C MET A 183 7.75 9.11 8.05
N LEU A 184 6.89 8.15 7.71
CA LEU A 184 7.12 7.19 6.63
C LEU A 184 7.20 7.90 5.28
N GLY A 185 8.12 7.44 4.43
CA GLY A 185 8.46 8.08 3.17
C GLY A 185 9.63 9.06 3.25
N THR A 186 10.14 9.34 4.47
CA THR A 186 11.26 10.27 4.68
C THR A 186 12.56 9.56 5.10
N ILE A 187 12.55 8.24 5.19
CA ILE A 187 13.63 7.43 5.77
C ILE A 187 14.52 6.84 4.69
N GLY A 188 13.93 6.36 3.59
CA GLY A 188 14.63 5.89 2.40
C GLY A 188 15.17 7.01 1.52
N ASP A 189 15.63 6.67 0.32
CA ASP A 189 16.12 7.64 -0.66
C ASP A 189 14.98 8.42 -1.34
N VAL A 190 13.84 7.76 -1.54
CA VAL A 190 12.65 8.30 -2.20
C VAL A 190 11.41 7.51 -1.79
N ALA A 191 10.26 8.14 -1.81
CA ALA A 191 8.99 7.43 -1.63
C ALA A 191 8.00 7.70 -2.76
N GLY A 192 7.18 6.68 -3.07
CA GLY A 192 5.98 6.79 -3.89
C GLY A 192 4.73 6.57 -3.05
N ILE A 193 3.70 7.37 -3.29
CA ILE A 193 2.51 7.44 -2.44
C ILE A 193 1.27 7.47 -3.33
N SER A 194 0.33 6.56 -3.12
CA SER A 194 -0.99 6.61 -3.75
C SER A 194 -1.95 7.48 -2.94
N LEU A 195 -2.73 8.30 -3.65
CA LEU A 195 -3.77 9.18 -3.08
C LEU A 195 -5.16 8.83 -3.66
N MET A 196 -5.34 7.58 -4.13
CA MET A 196 -6.58 7.06 -4.71
C MET A 196 -7.72 7.07 -3.67
N SER A 197 -8.98 7.15 -4.11
CA SER A 197 -10.18 7.29 -3.26
C SER A 197 -10.31 6.29 -2.11
N GLY A 198 -9.77 5.09 -2.25
CA GLY A 198 -9.80 4.07 -1.18
C GLY A 198 -8.72 4.24 -0.11
N LYS A 199 -7.70 5.06 -0.36
CA LYS A 199 -6.57 5.26 0.54
C LYS A 199 -6.94 6.14 1.74
N SER A 200 -6.14 6.08 2.82
CA SER A 200 -6.42 6.92 3.99
C SER A 200 -6.30 8.41 3.69
N PHE A 201 -5.33 8.83 2.85
CA PHE A 201 -5.33 10.16 2.27
C PHE A 201 -5.92 10.09 0.84
N ALA A 202 -7.17 10.50 0.66
CA ALA A 202 -7.91 10.27 -0.58
C ALA A 202 -8.23 11.59 -1.32
N ILE A 203 -7.90 11.64 -2.62
CA ILE A 203 -8.17 12.79 -3.50
C ILE A 203 -8.92 12.43 -4.80
N GLY A 204 -9.40 11.20 -4.92
CA GLY A 204 -9.93 10.65 -6.18
C GLY A 204 -8.91 9.78 -6.87
N GLU A 205 -8.17 10.30 -7.83
CA GLU A 205 -7.00 9.70 -8.44
C GLU A 205 -5.81 10.64 -8.32
N GLY A 206 -4.65 10.08 -7.94
CA GLY A 206 -3.41 10.81 -7.83
C GLY A 206 -2.32 10.03 -7.08
N GLY A 207 -1.14 10.62 -7.08
CA GLY A 207 0.01 10.12 -6.32
C GLY A 207 0.99 11.24 -6.01
N MET A 208 1.90 10.97 -5.10
CA MET A 208 2.98 11.89 -4.74
C MET A 208 4.30 11.12 -4.67
N MET A 209 5.35 11.65 -5.27
CA MET A 209 6.71 11.21 -5.01
C MET A 209 7.37 12.23 -4.10
N ILE A 210 8.08 11.79 -3.06
CA ILE A 210 8.80 12.67 -2.15
C ILE A 210 10.26 12.22 -1.99
N THR A 211 11.18 13.17 -1.86
CA THR A 211 12.60 12.88 -1.65
C THR A 211 13.35 14.10 -1.10
N ASN A 212 14.51 13.86 -0.48
CA ASN A 212 15.48 14.91 -0.14
C ASN A 212 16.64 15.01 -1.14
N ASP A 213 16.72 14.07 -2.09
CA ASP A 213 17.78 14.01 -3.11
C ASP A 213 17.40 14.84 -4.36
N PRO A 214 18.12 15.92 -4.65
CA PRO A 214 17.83 16.78 -5.81
C PRO A 214 18.01 16.05 -7.14
N GLU A 215 18.90 15.06 -7.23
CA GLU A 215 19.11 14.34 -8.48
C GLU A 215 17.97 13.36 -8.77
N ILE A 216 17.44 12.66 -7.75
CA ILE A 216 16.24 11.84 -7.89
C ILE A 216 15.05 12.70 -8.36
N TYR A 217 14.88 13.89 -7.77
CA TYR A 217 13.82 14.81 -8.16
C TYR A 217 13.97 15.30 -9.62
N ARG A 218 15.18 15.71 -10.02
CA ARG A 218 15.47 16.15 -11.40
C ARG A 218 15.17 15.05 -12.41
N ARG A 219 15.62 13.82 -12.14
CA ARG A 219 15.39 12.66 -13.00
C ARG A 219 13.89 12.37 -13.14
N ALA A 220 13.13 12.41 -12.06
CA ALA A 220 11.67 12.20 -12.08
C ALA A 220 10.95 13.27 -12.94
N ILE A 221 11.34 14.53 -12.84
CA ILE A 221 10.84 15.61 -13.72
C ILE A 221 11.14 15.29 -15.19
N ARG A 222 12.36 14.90 -15.51
CA ARG A 222 12.76 14.58 -16.89
C ARG A 222 12.03 13.36 -17.45
N PHE A 223 11.58 12.46 -16.59
CA PHE A 223 10.86 11.26 -16.98
C PHE A 223 9.42 11.54 -17.41
N GLY A 224 8.66 12.31 -16.63
CA GLY A 224 7.22 12.45 -16.85
C GLY A 224 6.61 13.85 -16.72
N HIS A 225 7.43 14.92 -16.50
CA HIS A 225 6.96 16.30 -16.27
C HIS A 225 7.66 17.27 -17.22
N TYR A 226 7.46 17.08 -18.53
CA TYR A 226 8.17 17.80 -19.60
C TYR A 226 8.07 19.34 -19.51
N ASP A 227 6.98 19.85 -18.98
CA ASP A 227 6.72 21.28 -18.80
C ASP A 227 7.57 21.91 -17.69
N ARG A 228 8.27 21.11 -16.89
CA ARG A 228 9.11 21.54 -15.76
C ARG A 228 10.61 21.31 -15.97
N ILE A 229 11.02 20.75 -17.09
CA ILE A 229 12.42 20.40 -17.36
C ILE A 229 13.33 21.64 -17.22
N LYS A 230 12.90 22.81 -17.71
CA LYS A 230 13.67 24.07 -17.61
C LYS A 230 13.90 24.56 -16.17
N GLU A 231 13.16 24.05 -15.20
CA GLU A 231 13.30 24.48 -13.80
C GLU A 231 14.49 23.80 -13.12
N VAL A 232 14.89 22.63 -13.62
CA VAL A 232 15.88 21.77 -12.98
C VAL A 232 17.06 21.41 -13.88
N TYR A 233 16.99 21.72 -15.18
CA TYR A 233 18.07 21.52 -16.16
C TYR A 233 18.43 22.81 -16.87
N SER A 234 19.73 23.03 -17.09
CA SER A 234 20.23 24.12 -17.88
C SER A 234 20.00 23.92 -19.39
N PRO A 235 20.03 24.97 -20.20
CA PRO A 235 19.93 24.85 -21.65
C PRO A 235 20.95 23.90 -22.27
N GLU A 236 22.15 23.83 -21.72
CA GLU A 236 23.20 22.92 -22.19
C GLU A 236 22.84 21.45 -21.98
N GLU A 237 22.18 21.11 -20.86
CA GLU A 237 21.78 19.74 -20.53
C GLU A 237 20.60 19.21 -21.35
N TYR A 238 19.81 20.08 -21.99
CA TYR A 238 18.67 19.64 -22.80
C TYR A 238 18.71 20.04 -24.28
N LYS A 239 19.80 20.68 -24.73
CA LYS A 239 19.95 21.18 -26.13
C LYS A 239 19.68 20.11 -27.19
N ASP A 240 20.17 18.89 -26.95
CA ASP A 240 20.08 17.78 -27.93
C ASP A 240 18.73 17.06 -27.89
N THR A 241 17.92 17.29 -26.85
CA THR A 241 16.66 16.59 -26.63
C THR A 241 15.42 17.46 -26.77
N ASN A 242 15.61 18.77 -27.03
CA ASN A 242 14.52 19.76 -27.18
C ASN A 242 13.45 19.68 -26.06
N LEU A 243 13.87 19.46 -24.83
CA LEU A 243 12.97 19.35 -23.67
C LEU A 243 12.00 18.15 -23.74
N LEU A 244 12.24 17.16 -24.58
CA LEU A 244 11.41 15.96 -24.60
C LEU A 244 11.63 15.11 -23.33
N PRO A 245 10.58 14.53 -22.77
CA PRO A 245 10.68 13.68 -21.60
C PRO A 245 11.29 12.32 -21.97
N PHE A 246 12.24 11.82 -21.18
CA PHE A 246 12.93 10.56 -21.45
C PHE A 246 11.99 9.35 -21.31
N GLY A 247 11.01 9.41 -20.42
CA GLY A 247 10.08 8.30 -20.23
C GLY A 247 9.02 8.15 -21.33
N GLY A 248 8.86 9.16 -22.19
CA GLY A 248 7.76 9.18 -23.17
C GLY A 248 6.36 9.20 -22.53
N VAL A 249 6.28 9.53 -21.25
CA VAL A 249 5.07 9.53 -20.44
C VAL A 249 4.73 10.93 -19.93
N LYS A 250 3.49 11.13 -19.50
CA LYS A 250 3.01 12.38 -18.90
C LYS A 250 2.26 12.04 -17.61
N PHE A 251 2.86 12.35 -16.49
CA PHE A 251 2.38 11.96 -15.17
C PHE A 251 1.76 13.08 -14.35
N ARG A 252 1.54 14.26 -14.95
CA ARG A 252 0.95 15.40 -14.24
C ARG A 252 -0.37 15.06 -13.56
N MET A 253 -0.51 15.52 -12.33
CA MET A 253 -1.77 15.46 -11.58
C MET A 253 -2.80 16.42 -12.16
N HIS A 254 -4.07 16.03 -12.16
CA HIS A 254 -5.19 16.88 -12.50
C HIS A 254 -5.40 17.95 -11.40
N GLN A 255 -5.66 19.21 -11.80
CA GLN A 255 -5.77 20.33 -10.86
C GLN A 255 -6.93 20.17 -9.87
N VAL A 256 -8.04 19.55 -10.28
CA VAL A 256 -9.18 19.27 -9.39
C VAL A 256 -8.77 18.32 -8.25
N SER A 257 -8.00 17.26 -8.56
CA SER A 257 -7.46 16.36 -7.55
C SER A 257 -6.50 17.08 -6.59
N ALA A 258 -5.64 17.96 -7.12
CA ALA A 258 -4.72 18.73 -6.30
C ALA A 258 -5.47 19.70 -5.35
N ALA A 259 -6.56 20.32 -5.82
CA ALA A 259 -7.40 21.19 -5.00
C ALA A 259 -8.06 20.44 -3.84
N ILE A 260 -8.54 19.21 -4.08
CA ILE A 260 -9.02 18.31 -3.03
C ILE A 260 -7.89 17.99 -2.04
N GLY A 261 -6.68 17.72 -2.54
CA GLY A 261 -5.51 17.40 -1.74
C GLY A 261 -5.13 18.51 -0.76
N LEU A 262 -5.18 19.76 -1.20
CA LEU A 262 -4.95 20.93 -0.34
C LEU A 262 -5.96 21.02 0.81
N GLU A 263 -7.23 20.76 0.55
CA GLU A 263 -8.26 20.77 1.58
C GLU A 263 -8.17 19.52 2.50
N GLN A 264 -7.77 18.37 1.93
CA GLN A 264 -7.55 17.15 2.72
C GLN A 264 -6.41 17.32 3.73
N LEU A 265 -5.30 17.95 3.35
CA LEU A 265 -4.16 18.21 4.24
C LEU A 265 -4.58 18.94 5.52
N LYS A 266 -5.53 19.86 5.44
CA LYS A 266 -5.97 20.68 6.59
C LYS A 266 -6.66 19.89 7.71
N LYS A 267 -7.18 18.71 7.40
CA LYS A 267 -8.00 17.91 8.33
C LYS A 267 -7.49 16.49 8.55
N TYR A 268 -6.54 16.05 7.74
CA TYR A 268 -6.13 14.65 7.69
C TYR A 268 -5.60 14.10 9.02
N GLU A 269 -4.79 14.86 9.75
CA GLU A 269 -4.26 14.44 11.06
C GLU A 269 -5.38 14.19 12.07
N ALA A 270 -6.40 15.04 12.09
CA ALA A 270 -7.55 14.83 12.96
C ALA A 270 -8.37 13.60 12.56
N GLU A 271 -8.52 13.36 11.25
CA GLU A 271 -9.22 12.16 10.74
C GLU A 271 -8.50 10.86 11.09
N ILE A 272 -7.17 10.80 10.92
CA ILE A 272 -6.42 9.58 11.29
C ILE A 272 -6.37 9.35 12.79
N ALA A 273 -6.36 10.41 13.61
CA ALA A 273 -6.43 10.29 15.06
C ALA A 273 -7.78 9.70 15.51
N GLU A 274 -8.89 10.10 14.87
CA GLU A 274 -10.23 9.54 15.13
C GLU A 274 -10.30 8.06 14.71
N ILE A 275 -9.74 7.72 13.54
CA ILE A 275 -9.66 6.33 13.05
C ILE A 275 -8.84 5.47 14.02
N ASP A 276 -7.67 5.95 14.45
CA ASP A 276 -6.78 5.23 15.38
C ASP A 276 -7.47 4.98 16.73
N ALA A 277 -8.19 5.96 17.24
CA ALA A 277 -8.98 5.81 18.47
C ALA A 277 -10.06 4.73 18.33
N ALA A 278 -10.80 4.70 17.22
CA ALA A 278 -11.82 3.70 16.95
C ALA A 278 -11.23 2.29 16.85
N MET A 279 -10.11 2.14 16.13
CA MET A 279 -9.45 0.86 15.94
C MET A 279 -8.83 0.32 17.23
N LYS A 280 -8.20 1.18 18.03
CA LYS A 280 -7.67 0.80 19.35
C LYS A 280 -8.78 0.42 20.33
N TYR A 281 -9.92 1.12 20.29
CA TYR A 281 -11.10 0.75 21.08
C TYR A 281 -11.61 -0.63 20.69
N PHE A 282 -11.76 -0.92 19.41
CA PHE A 282 -12.13 -2.24 18.90
C PHE A 282 -11.18 -3.32 19.42
N TRP A 283 -9.87 -3.10 19.29
CA TRP A 283 -8.84 -4.03 19.75
C TRP A 283 -8.88 -4.27 21.26
N ASN A 284 -9.10 -3.24 22.05
CA ASN A 284 -9.24 -3.41 23.49
C ASN A 284 -10.42 -4.31 23.86
N GLY A 285 -11.46 -4.34 23.04
CA GLY A 285 -12.62 -5.19 23.23
C GLY A 285 -12.40 -6.66 22.86
N ILE A 286 -11.42 -6.99 22.02
CA ILE A 286 -11.21 -8.38 21.54
C ILE A 286 -9.83 -8.96 21.88
N LYS A 287 -8.91 -8.20 22.48
CA LYS A 287 -7.52 -8.60 22.74
C LYS A 287 -7.36 -9.86 23.59
N ASP A 288 -8.36 -10.19 24.42
CA ASP A 288 -8.31 -11.34 25.33
C ASP A 288 -8.81 -12.64 24.66
N ILE A 289 -9.27 -12.58 23.40
CA ILE A 289 -9.67 -13.76 22.64
C ILE A 289 -8.42 -14.51 22.20
N LYS A 290 -8.22 -15.70 22.75
CA LYS A 290 -7.11 -16.58 22.36
C LYS A 290 -7.19 -16.90 20.87
N GLY A 291 -6.03 -16.93 20.21
CA GLY A 291 -5.94 -17.20 18.78
C GLY A 291 -6.01 -15.94 17.89
N PHE A 292 -6.29 -14.77 18.48
CA PHE A 292 -6.17 -13.48 17.79
C PHE A 292 -4.91 -12.73 18.22
N ARG A 293 -4.28 -12.06 17.27
CA ARG A 293 -3.09 -11.25 17.51
C ARG A 293 -3.21 -9.93 16.75
N MET A 294 -3.14 -8.82 17.48
CA MET A 294 -3.07 -7.49 16.88
C MET A 294 -1.79 -7.36 16.07
N ILE A 295 -1.90 -6.87 14.84
CA ILE A 295 -0.75 -6.48 14.02
C ILE A 295 -0.60 -4.96 14.16
N TYR A 296 0.18 -4.55 15.15
CA TYR A 296 0.44 -3.15 15.50
C TYR A 296 1.92 -2.96 15.83
N PRO A 297 2.54 -1.82 15.45
CA PRO A 297 3.95 -1.60 15.75
C PRO A 297 4.19 -1.49 17.26
N GLU A 298 5.25 -2.16 17.74
CA GLU A 298 5.62 -2.19 19.16
C GLU A 298 6.64 -1.12 19.52
N ASP A 299 7.39 -0.60 18.53
CA ASP A 299 8.40 0.43 18.75
C ASP A 299 7.77 1.75 19.20
N PRO A 300 8.29 2.39 20.27
CA PRO A 300 7.81 3.70 20.69
C PRO A 300 7.90 4.74 19.56
N GLY A 301 6.83 5.51 19.36
CA GLY A 301 6.75 6.51 18.29
C GLY A 301 6.46 5.93 16.91
N SER A 302 6.09 4.66 16.83
CA SER A 302 5.57 4.04 15.61
C SER A 302 4.05 3.90 15.66
N ASP A 303 3.37 4.08 14.52
CA ASP A 303 1.90 4.01 14.42
C ASP A 303 1.42 3.49 13.05
N LYS A 304 0.13 3.23 12.94
CA LYS A 304 -0.53 2.78 11.71
C LYS A 304 -1.28 3.90 10.96
N ALA A 305 -1.18 5.14 11.41
CA ALA A 305 -1.92 6.27 10.83
C ALA A 305 -3.40 5.94 10.54
N GLY A 306 -3.79 5.95 9.27
CA GLY A 306 -5.18 5.77 8.82
C GLY A 306 -5.68 4.31 8.73
N TRP A 307 -4.94 3.32 9.23
CA TRP A 307 -5.34 1.91 9.30
C TRP A 307 -5.89 1.33 7.97
N TYR A 308 -5.27 1.69 6.85
CA TYR A 308 -5.73 1.24 5.55
C TYR A 308 -5.62 -0.28 5.41
N ALA A 309 -6.74 -0.93 5.06
CA ALA A 309 -6.84 -2.36 4.78
C ALA A 309 -6.27 -3.27 5.89
N SER A 310 -6.38 -2.86 7.16
CA SER A 310 -5.77 -3.54 8.30
C SER A 310 -6.23 -5.00 8.46
N ARG A 311 -5.37 -5.81 9.05
CA ARG A 311 -5.58 -7.24 9.31
C ARG A 311 -5.09 -7.59 10.70
N PHE A 312 -5.62 -8.66 11.27
CA PHE A 312 -5.11 -9.26 12.50
C PHE A 312 -4.72 -10.72 12.30
N GLY A 313 -3.81 -11.19 13.14
CA GLY A 313 -3.35 -12.57 13.13
C GLY A 313 -4.45 -13.51 13.64
N TYR A 314 -4.57 -14.65 12.97
CA TYR A 314 -5.50 -15.72 13.27
C TYR A 314 -4.74 -17.04 13.41
N ASP A 315 -4.93 -17.71 14.52
CA ASP A 315 -4.33 -19.02 14.78
C ASP A 315 -5.41 -20.13 14.71
N PRO A 316 -5.52 -20.84 13.56
CA PRO A 316 -6.51 -21.88 13.39
C PRO A 316 -6.37 -23.03 14.39
N GLU A 317 -5.18 -23.29 14.95
CA GLU A 317 -4.94 -24.34 15.92
C GLU A 317 -5.69 -24.09 17.24
N VAL A 318 -5.91 -22.85 17.60
CA VAL A 318 -6.72 -22.45 18.78
C VAL A 318 -8.23 -22.71 18.55
N PHE A 319 -8.64 -22.72 17.28
CA PHE A 319 -10.03 -22.93 16.87
C PHE A 319 -10.25 -24.31 16.23
N ASP A 320 -9.62 -25.36 16.78
CA ASP A 320 -9.76 -26.75 16.34
C ASP A 320 -9.52 -26.98 14.84
N GLY A 321 -8.66 -26.18 14.22
CA GLY A 321 -8.30 -26.25 12.81
C GLY A 321 -9.31 -25.61 11.85
N ILE A 322 -10.26 -24.82 12.35
CA ILE A 322 -11.17 -24.04 11.50
C ILE A 322 -10.35 -23.07 10.65
N ASP A 323 -10.50 -23.14 9.34
CA ASP A 323 -9.81 -22.25 8.42
C ASP A 323 -10.33 -20.80 8.51
N ASN A 324 -9.46 -19.84 8.18
CA ASN A 324 -9.78 -18.43 8.31
C ASN A 324 -10.91 -17.96 7.38
N ILE A 325 -11.17 -18.64 6.27
CA ILE A 325 -12.28 -18.29 5.36
C ILE A 325 -13.61 -18.66 6.01
N THR A 326 -13.69 -19.87 6.58
CA THR A 326 -14.88 -20.32 7.33
C THR A 326 -15.17 -19.39 8.50
N PHE A 327 -14.13 -19.05 9.27
CA PHE A 327 -14.26 -18.14 10.41
C PHE A 327 -14.70 -16.73 9.98
N ALA A 328 -14.06 -16.16 8.95
CA ALA A 328 -14.44 -14.84 8.42
C ALA A 328 -15.84 -14.83 7.79
N THR A 329 -16.26 -15.92 7.17
CA THR A 329 -17.64 -16.03 6.66
C THR A 329 -18.65 -15.97 7.80
N ALA A 330 -18.35 -16.61 8.92
CA ALA A 330 -19.19 -16.52 10.12
C ALA A 330 -19.22 -15.08 10.68
N LEU A 331 -18.06 -14.42 10.75
CA LEU A 331 -17.99 -13.01 11.17
C LEU A 331 -18.81 -12.10 10.26
N ASP A 332 -18.69 -12.25 8.92
CA ASP A 332 -19.41 -11.41 7.95
C ASP A 332 -20.94 -11.63 8.02
N LYS A 333 -21.39 -12.81 8.44
CA LYS A 333 -22.80 -13.08 8.68
C LYS A 333 -23.32 -12.45 9.98
N GLU A 334 -22.47 -12.24 10.97
CA GLU A 334 -22.82 -11.56 12.22
C GLU A 334 -22.68 -10.04 12.13
N ALA A 335 -21.64 -9.59 11.43
CA ALA A 335 -21.27 -8.19 11.29
C ALA A 335 -20.61 -7.95 9.91
N PRO A 336 -21.30 -7.37 8.93
CA PRO A 336 -20.80 -7.21 7.57
C PRO A 336 -19.56 -6.33 7.46
N GLY A 337 -18.67 -6.64 6.49
CA GLY A 337 -17.53 -5.79 6.10
C GLY A 337 -16.16 -6.28 6.58
N LEU A 338 -16.05 -7.52 7.06
CA LEU A 338 -14.80 -8.13 7.46
C LEU A 338 -14.15 -8.87 6.27
N ALA A 339 -13.06 -8.33 5.76
CA ALA A 339 -12.31 -8.94 4.65
C ALA A 339 -11.45 -10.12 5.14
N VAL A 340 -11.13 -11.06 4.23
CA VAL A 340 -10.56 -12.37 4.60
C VAL A 340 -9.08 -12.49 4.33
N SER A 341 -8.49 -11.77 3.35
CA SER A 341 -7.15 -12.07 2.86
C SER A 341 -6.32 -10.84 2.54
N CYS A 342 -4.99 -11.04 2.46
CA CYS A 342 -4.05 -10.10 1.84
C CYS A 342 -4.00 -10.27 0.32
N ASN A 343 -3.06 -9.56 -0.31
CA ASN A 343 -2.78 -9.74 -1.71
C ASN A 343 -2.23 -11.14 -1.99
N PHE A 344 -2.49 -11.62 -3.21
CA PHE A 344 -1.86 -12.82 -3.76
C PHE A 344 -0.34 -12.65 -3.80
N PRO A 345 0.46 -13.66 -3.43
CA PRO A 345 1.90 -13.58 -3.48
C PRO A 345 2.41 -13.41 -4.92
N LEU A 346 3.01 -12.25 -5.22
CA LEU A 346 3.37 -11.86 -6.57
C LEU A 346 4.40 -12.79 -7.23
N HIS A 347 5.27 -13.44 -6.43
CA HIS A 347 6.25 -14.41 -6.93
C HIS A 347 5.62 -15.65 -7.57
N LEU A 348 4.32 -15.87 -7.42
CA LEU A 348 3.61 -16.94 -8.12
C LEU A 348 3.10 -16.52 -9.51
N SER A 349 3.17 -15.23 -9.85
CA SER A 349 2.70 -14.74 -11.14
C SER A 349 3.74 -14.98 -12.25
N SER A 350 3.30 -15.62 -13.32
CA SER A 350 4.11 -15.83 -14.53
C SER A 350 4.58 -14.53 -15.20
N LEU A 351 3.91 -13.41 -14.91
CA LEU A 351 4.27 -12.08 -15.44
C LEU A 351 5.75 -11.74 -15.17
N PHE A 352 6.26 -12.10 -14.01
CA PHE A 352 7.64 -11.78 -13.59
C PHE A 352 8.69 -12.75 -14.10
N TYR A 353 8.30 -13.79 -14.84
CA TYR A 353 9.22 -14.86 -15.26
C TYR A 353 9.09 -15.23 -16.73
N ASP A 354 7.87 -15.48 -17.20
CA ASP A 354 7.64 -16.20 -18.47
C ASP A 354 6.96 -15.35 -19.53
N VAL A 355 6.21 -14.31 -19.12
CA VAL A 355 5.37 -13.57 -20.06
C VAL A 355 6.20 -12.65 -20.95
N ASP A 356 6.05 -12.82 -22.24
CA ASP A 356 6.55 -11.89 -23.26
C ASP A 356 5.48 -10.82 -23.51
N VAL A 357 5.57 -9.72 -22.75
CA VAL A 357 4.61 -8.62 -22.84
C VAL A 357 4.63 -7.92 -24.20
N TYR A 358 5.78 -7.91 -24.87
CA TYR A 358 6.00 -7.15 -26.10
C TYR A 358 6.06 -8.02 -27.37
N GLY A 359 5.95 -9.34 -27.26
CA GLY A 359 6.01 -10.25 -28.42
C GLY A 359 7.39 -10.32 -29.08
N HIS A 360 8.46 -10.26 -28.31
CA HIS A 360 9.83 -10.26 -28.81
C HIS A 360 10.49 -11.66 -28.79
N GLY A 361 9.72 -12.71 -28.52
CA GLY A 361 10.20 -14.10 -28.53
C GLY A 361 10.95 -14.52 -27.26
N MET A 362 10.88 -13.73 -26.19
CA MET A 362 11.48 -14.05 -24.89
C MET A 362 10.76 -13.34 -23.73
N PRO A 363 10.82 -13.87 -22.51
CA PRO A 363 10.20 -13.22 -21.34
C PRO A 363 10.69 -11.79 -21.13
N THR A 364 9.77 -10.85 -20.94
CA THR A 364 10.09 -9.43 -20.76
C THR A 364 11.02 -9.19 -19.57
N ALA A 365 10.78 -9.89 -18.45
CA ALA A 365 11.56 -9.76 -17.22
C ALA A 365 13.03 -10.22 -17.39
N ALA A 366 13.31 -11.13 -18.32
CA ALA A 366 14.65 -11.68 -18.54
C ALA A 366 15.41 -11.00 -19.68
N ARG A 367 14.77 -10.07 -20.41
CA ARG A 367 15.28 -9.54 -21.68
C ARG A 367 16.70 -8.97 -21.62
N TYR A 368 17.03 -8.30 -20.53
CA TYR A 368 18.31 -7.60 -20.37
C TYR A 368 19.24 -8.30 -19.37
N LEU A 369 18.88 -9.49 -18.92
CA LEU A 369 19.71 -10.28 -18.02
C LEU A 369 20.72 -11.14 -18.81
N PRO A 370 21.82 -11.55 -18.16
CA PRO A 370 22.75 -12.52 -18.76
C PRO A 370 22.03 -13.80 -19.18
N PRO A 371 22.42 -14.41 -20.33
CA PRO A 371 21.85 -15.67 -20.77
C PRO A 371 21.90 -16.74 -19.68
N GLY A 372 20.79 -17.46 -19.50
CA GLY A 372 20.67 -18.50 -18.48
C GLY A 372 20.33 -18.00 -17.06
N THR A 373 20.08 -16.71 -16.88
CA THR A 373 19.56 -16.22 -15.59
C THR A 373 18.16 -16.76 -15.35
N ASP A 374 17.96 -17.42 -14.21
CA ASP A 374 16.68 -17.95 -13.75
C ASP A 374 16.16 -17.12 -12.58
N LEU A 375 15.20 -16.25 -12.86
CA LEU A 375 14.59 -15.36 -11.86
C LEU A 375 13.78 -16.12 -10.80
N ARG A 376 13.20 -17.28 -11.14
CA ARG A 376 12.52 -18.12 -10.14
C ARG A 376 13.52 -18.71 -9.15
N LYS A 377 14.66 -19.15 -9.65
CA LYS A 377 15.73 -19.65 -8.79
C LYS A 377 16.33 -18.55 -7.91
N LEU A 378 16.44 -17.33 -8.42
CA LEU A 378 16.88 -16.17 -7.62
C LEU A 378 15.87 -15.82 -6.51
N THR A 379 14.57 -15.92 -6.80
CA THR A 379 13.52 -15.71 -5.80
C THR A 379 13.43 -16.87 -4.80
N GLY A 380 13.63 -18.13 -5.24
CA GLY A 380 13.56 -19.30 -4.36
C GLY A 380 12.21 -19.52 -3.70
N GLU A 381 12.22 -20.13 -2.51
CA GLU A 381 11.02 -20.40 -1.71
C GLU A 381 10.77 -19.26 -0.72
N LEU A 382 9.51 -18.80 -0.63
CA LEU A 382 9.05 -17.76 0.27
C LEU A 382 7.94 -18.31 1.19
N PRO A 383 8.31 -19.11 2.19
CA PRO A 383 7.36 -19.92 2.96
C PRO A 383 6.34 -19.12 3.77
N VAL A 384 6.70 -17.93 4.25
CA VAL A 384 5.76 -17.07 4.99
C VAL A 384 4.74 -16.47 4.01
N SER A 385 5.21 -15.93 2.88
CA SER A 385 4.34 -15.41 1.82
C SER A 385 3.32 -16.43 1.33
N MET A 386 3.69 -17.73 1.27
CA MET A 386 2.80 -18.81 0.85
C MET A 386 1.70 -19.15 1.86
N LYS A 387 1.92 -18.88 3.14
CA LYS A 387 1.02 -19.31 4.22
C LYS A 387 0.23 -18.17 4.87
N ILE A 388 0.71 -16.94 4.76
CA ILE A 388 0.18 -15.81 5.54
C ILE A 388 -1.31 -15.58 5.33
N ASN A 389 -1.83 -15.80 4.11
CA ASN A 389 -3.25 -15.65 3.80
C ASN A 389 -4.16 -16.66 4.52
N GLN A 390 -3.60 -17.65 5.19
CA GLN A 390 -4.32 -18.61 6.02
C GLN A 390 -4.27 -18.25 7.51
N ARG A 391 -3.44 -17.27 7.88
CA ARG A 391 -3.10 -16.87 9.26
C ARG A 391 -3.59 -15.47 9.62
N ILE A 392 -4.48 -14.90 8.83
CA ILE A 392 -5.00 -13.54 9.04
C ILE A 392 -6.51 -13.47 8.82
N LEU A 393 -7.12 -12.47 9.46
CA LEU A 393 -8.50 -12.03 9.27
C LEU A 393 -8.55 -10.53 8.99
N GLY A 394 -9.64 -10.07 8.36
CA GLY A 394 -9.90 -8.66 8.12
C GLY A 394 -10.37 -7.94 9.37
N GLU A 395 -10.01 -6.68 9.50
CA GLU A 395 -10.53 -5.76 10.50
C GLU A 395 -11.61 -4.85 9.90
N PRO A 396 -12.55 -4.37 10.72
CA PRO A 396 -13.46 -3.29 10.31
C PRO A 396 -12.63 -2.05 9.92
N ALA A 397 -13.06 -1.32 8.90
CA ALA A 397 -12.35 -0.14 8.43
C ALA A 397 -13.08 1.15 8.87
N PHE A 398 -13.21 1.36 10.17
CA PHE A 398 -13.90 2.53 10.72
C PHE A 398 -13.31 3.83 10.16
N LYS A 399 -14.20 4.78 9.82
CA LYS A 399 -13.83 6.13 9.36
C LYS A 399 -14.31 7.20 10.33
N LYS A 400 -15.13 6.80 11.28
CA LYS A 400 -15.64 7.59 12.40
C LYS A 400 -15.60 6.76 13.68
N PHE A 401 -15.34 7.40 14.81
CA PHE A 401 -15.42 6.75 16.11
C PHE A 401 -16.84 6.85 16.65
N MET A 402 -17.61 5.80 16.47
CA MET A 402 -18.98 5.63 16.96
C MET A 402 -19.00 4.43 17.92
N PRO A 403 -18.76 4.65 19.24
CA PRO A 403 -18.55 3.57 20.22
C PRO A 403 -19.65 2.50 20.19
N GLU A 404 -20.91 2.92 20.09
CA GLU A 404 -22.06 2.00 20.04
C GLU A 404 -22.02 1.02 18.85
N TRP A 405 -21.42 1.41 17.74
CA TRP A 405 -21.23 0.54 16.58
C TRP A 405 -19.98 -0.31 16.69
N VAL A 406 -18.92 0.24 17.25
CA VAL A 406 -17.69 -0.54 17.51
C VAL A 406 -18.00 -1.66 18.51
N ASP A 407 -18.81 -1.39 19.55
CA ASP A 407 -19.28 -2.39 20.53
C ASP A 407 -20.04 -3.54 19.86
N ARG A 408 -20.88 -3.25 18.87
CA ARG A 408 -21.59 -4.30 18.10
C ARG A 408 -20.65 -5.16 17.27
N TYR A 409 -19.56 -4.59 16.71
CA TYR A 409 -18.53 -5.38 16.06
C TYR A 409 -17.77 -6.25 17.06
N ILE A 410 -17.45 -5.73 18.25
CA ILE A 410 -16.84 -6.49 19.34
C ILE A 410 -17.75 -7.67 19.74
N GLU A 411 -19.06 -7.40 19.94
CA GLU A 411 -20.06 -8.43 20.24
C GLU A 411 -20.08 -9.54 19.17
N ALA A 412 -20.06 -9.18 17.89
CA ALA A 412 -20.06 -10.12 16.78
C ALA A 412 -18.81 -11.02 16.79
N VAL A 413 -17.64 -10.43 17.07
CA VAL A 413 -16.39 -11.19 17.16
C VAL A 413 -16.40 -12.16 18.32
N HIS A 414 -16.84 -11.74 19.52
CA HIS A 414 -17.02 -12.61 20.67
C HIS A 414 -18.01 -13.74 20.40
N LYS A 415 -19.16 -13.41 19.80
CA LYS A 415 -20.19 -14.40 19.49
C LYS A 415 -19.64 -15.53 18.59
N VAL A 416 -18.87 -15.19 17.54
CA VAL A 416 -18.27 -16.22 16.69
C VAL A 416 -17.17 -16.98 17.42
N ALA A 417 -16.28 -16.28 18.12
CA ALA A 417 -15.17 -16.91 18.84
C ALA A 417 -15.62 -17.87 19.95
N GLU A 418 -16.70 -17.56 20.67
CA GLU A 418 -17.26 -18.39 21.72
C GLU A 418 -18.05 -19.60 21.19
N ASN A 419 -18.60 -19.49 19.99
CA ASN A 419 -19.41 -20.52 19.35
C ASN A 419 -18.70 -21.18 18.14
N TYR A 420 -17.37 -21.05 18.03
CA TYR A 420 -16.60 -21.58 16.89
C TYR A 420 -16.79 -23.08 16.67
N LYS A 421 -17.13 -23.86 17.72
CA LYS A 421 -17.41 -25.29 17.63
C LYS A 421 -18.67 -25.64 16.82
N GLU A 422 -19.53 -24.67 16.56
CA GLU A 422 -20.63 -24.81 15.59
C GLU A 422 -20.13 -24.77 14.13
N LEU A 423 -18.93 -24.19 13.90
CA LEU A 423 -18.38 -24.06 12.57
C LEU A 423 -17.92 -25.42 12.05
N HIS A 424 -18.32 -25.74 10.84
CA HIS A 424 -17.88 -26.94 10.14
C HIS A 424 -16.90 -26.52 9.04
N ALA A 425 -15.65 -26.95 9.18
CA ALA A 425 -14.65 -26.70 8.15
C ALA A 425 -15.14 -27.28 6.81
N GLU A 426 -15.34 -26.43 5.83
CA GLU A 426 -15.54 -26.90 4.46
C GLU A 426 -14.23 -27.53 4.00
N LYS A 427 -14.29 -28.78 3.49
CA LYS A 427 -13.13 -29.43 2.88
C LYS A 427 -12.77 -28.68 1.59
N LYS A 428 -11.95 -27.64 1.69
CA LYS A 428 -11.42 -26.94 0.53
C LYS A 428 -10.31 -27.74 -0.11
N LYS A 429 -10.34 -27.80 -1.43
CA LYS A 429 -9.35 -28.54 -2.23
C LYS A 429 -8.02 -27.80 -2.33
N GLU A 430 -8.00 -26.48 -2.13
CA GLU A 430 -6.82 -25.65 -2.32
C GLU A 430 -6.64 -24.62 -1.19
N PRO A 431 -5.40 -24.31 -0.79
CA PRO A 431 -5.12 -23.33 0.24
C PRO A 431 -5.50 -21.90 -0.23
N ASN A 432 -5.92 -21.06 0.72
CA ASN A 432 -6.14 -19.65 0.45
C ASN A 432 -4.80 -18.93 0.17
N LEU A 433 -4.56 -18.55 -1.06
CA LEU A 433 -3.38 -17.79 -1.47
C LEU A 433 -3.63 -16.29 -1.53
N GLY A 434 -4.80 -15.81 -1.10
CA GLY A 434 -5.19 -14.40 -1.22
C GLY A 434 -5.81 -14.07 -2.56
N GLY A 435 -6.12 -12.79 -2.76
CA GLY A 435 -6.76 -12.27 -3.96
C GLY A 435 -5.97 -11.14 -4.61
N ILE A 436 -6.00 -11.05 -5.92
CA ILE A 436 -5.76 -9.78 -6.60
C ILE A 436 -6.96 -8.92 -6.21
N ALA A 437 -6.73 -7.81 -5.51
CA ALA A 437 -7.80 -6.93 -5.08
C ALA A 437 -8.45 -6.24 -6.30
N LEU A 438 -9.19 -7.00 -7.07
CA LEU A 438 -10.27 -6.50 -7.90
C LEU A 438 -11.45 -6.38 -6.93
N THR A 439 -11.49 -5.28 -6.19
CA THR A 439 -12.64 -4.91 -5.39
C THR A 439 -13.80 -4.65 -6.34
N HIS A 440 -14.53 -5.68 -6.68
CA HIS A 440 -15.90 -5.51 -7.12
C HIS A 440 -16.72 -5.11 -5.88
N ARG A 441 -16.58 -3.85 -5.46
CA ARG A 441 -17.68 -3.22 -4.74
C ARG A 441 -18.83 -3.17 -5.73
N LYS A 442 -19.78 -4.07 -5.59
CA LYS A 442 -21.10 -3.87 -6.17
C LYS A 442 -21.63 -2.59 -5.53
N ASN A 443 -21.80 -1.54 -6.37
CA ASN A 443 -22.48 -0.32 -6.01
C ASN A 443 -23.89 -0.60 -5.49
#